data_9378e00d8ac937c05ddae7f282308115
#
_entry.id   9378e00d8ac937c05ddae7f282308115
#
_cell.length_a   1.000
_cell.length_b   1.000
_cell.length_c   1.000
_cell.angle_alpha   90.00
_cell.angle_beta   90.00
_cell.angle_gamma   90.00
#
_symmetry.space_group_name_H-M   'P 1'
#
loop_
_entity.id
_entity.type
_entity.pdbx_description
1 polymer ?
#
loop_
_entity_poly.entity_id
_entity_poly.type
_entity_poly.pdbx_seq_one_letter_code
_entity_poly.pdbx_strand_id
1 'polypeptide(L)'
;MTRALMALVVLLITWFYGRKTTGWRVVILLVATSLLINPLHLCGDLSWWLSYGAFFSVLVAVPAVQDYLFGDKKLNSISQLLLAVVVVQMVVAPILLISFGELSLIAPLSNLLVVPFLVMLMWLAGLVIVFADLAPLAWLLAYPLQLLSYYILSVMQFLAQFPRALIKLNLTNWQIGAWVVLTSVLIAWMSYKNWRLEQIKHSQLIAQLTTKTTNSSKI
;
A
#
# COMPACT_ATOMS: atom_id res chain seq x y z
N MET A 1 9.74 5.26 13.89
CA MET A 1 8.61 4.79 14.74
C MET A 1 7.42 5.76 14.73
N THR A 2 7.60 7.06 14.81
CA THR A 2 6.51 8.06 14.84
C THR A 2 5.50 7.97 13.69
N ARG A 3 5.94 7.72 12.44
CA ARG A 3 5.07 7.65 11.25
C ARG A 3 4.09 6.46 11.28
N ALA A 4 4.56 5.30 11.70
CA ALA A 4 3.70 4.11 11.83
C ALA A 4 2.66 4.30 12.94
N LEU A 5 3.04 4.92 14.06
CA LEU A 5 2.11 5.28 15.13
C LEU A 5 1.07 6.31 14.68
N MET A 6 1.48 7.34 13.93
CA MET A 6 0.54 8.31 13.36
C MET A 6 -0.45 7.64 12.41
N ALA A 7 0.02 6.77 11.52
CA ALA A 7 -0.84 6.01 10.62
C ALA A 7 -1.82 5.13 11.39
N LEU A 8 -1.36 4.45 12.43
CA LEU A 8 -2.20 3.63 13.29
C LEU A 8 -3.27 4.47 13.99
N VAL A 9 -2.88 5.61 14.59
CA VAL A 9 -3.81 6.51 15.30
C VAL A 9 -4.88 7.05 14.34
N VAL A 10 -4.48 7.50 13.14
CA VAL A 10 -5.44 8.00 12.14
C VAL A 10 -6.37 6.89 11.68
N LEU A 11 -5.88 5.68 11.43
CA LEU A 11 -6.70 4.54 11.05
C LEU A 11 -7.67 4.13 12.17
N LEU A 12 -7.21 4.13 13.43
CA LEU A 12 -8.07 3.84 14.59
C LEU A 12 -9.16 4.89 14.75
N ILE A 13 -8.83 6.17 14.62
CA ILE A 13 -9.82 7.26 14.68
C ILE A 13 -10.84 7.11 13.56
N THR A 14 -10.41 6.85 12.32
CA THR A 14 -11.32 6.67 11.19
C THR A 14 -12.22 5.46 11.37
N TRP A 15 -11.70 4.36 11.92
CA TRP A 15 -12.45 3.15 12.23
C TRP A 15 -13.47 3.40 13.36
N PHE A 16 -13.06 4.08 14.44
CA PHE A 16 -13.92 4.38 15.58
C PHE A 16 -15.11 5.28 15.21
N TYR A 17 -14.88 6.28 14.36
CA TYR A 17 -15.96 7.16 13.88
C TYR A 17 -16.88 6.52 12.83
N GLY A 18 -16.66 5.25 12.44
CA GLY A 18 -17.51 4.48 11.53
C GLY A 18 -17.75 5.10 10.15
N ARG A 19 -17.00 6.15 9.80
CA ARG A 19 -17.10 6.81 8.49
C ARG A 19 -16.29 6.04 7.45
N LYS A 20 -16.91 5.70 6.34
CA LYS A 20 -16.21 5.26 5.12
C LYS A 20 -15.37 6.43 4.62
N THR A 21 -14.14 6.54 5.13
CA THR A 21 -13.22 7.58 4.68
C THR A 21 -12.57 7.13 3.38
N THR A 22 -12.59 7.99 2.40
CA THR A 22 -11.93 7.76 1.12
C THR A 22 -10.41 7.74 1.37
N GLY A 23 -9.68 6.78 0.82
CA GLY A 23 -8.25 6.58 1.07
C GLY A 23 -7.39 7.85 0.91
N TRP A 24 -7.70 8.71 -0.09
CA TRP A 24 -6.98 9.95 -0.33
C TRP A 24 -7.10 10.97 0.83
N ARG A 25 -8.23 11.01 1.56
CA ARG A 25 -8.40 11.88 2.74
C ARG A 25 -7.49 11.45 3.88
N VAL A 26 -7.36 10.13 4.07
CA VAL A 26 -6.45 9.55 5.07
C VAL A 26 -5.01 9.91 4.74
N VAL A 27 -4.60 9.78 3.49
CA VAL A 27 -3.24 10.14 3.04
C VAL A 27 -2.96 11.62 3.24
N ILE A 28 -3.88 12.51 2.84
CA ILE A 28 -3.70 13.96 3.04
C ILE A 28 -3.58 14.29 4.53
N LEU A 29 -4.42 13.70 5.37
CA LEU A 29 -4.38 13.93 6.82
C LEU A 29 -3.03 13.47 7.41
N LEU A 30 -2.54 12.31 7.01
CA LEU A 30 -1.25 11.78 7.43
C LEU A 30 -0.08 12.68 7.00
N VAL A 31 -0.09 13.10 5.73
CA VAL A 31 0.93 14.02 5.19
C VAL A 31 0.89 15.36 5.93
N ALA A 32 -0.31 15.95 6.08
CA ALA A 32 -0.48 17.23 6.76
C ALA A 32 0.00 17.17 8.22
N THR A 33 -0.38 16.12 8.97
CA THR A 33 0.04 15.94 10.36
C THR A 33 1.56 15.78 10.47
N SER A 34 2.17 15.03 9.55
CA SER A 34 3.62 14.85 9.53
C SER A 34 4.37 16.15 9.24
N LEU A 35 3.86 16.98 8.32
CA LEU A 35 4.47 18.26 7.95
C LEU A 35 4.27 19.33 9.03
N LEU A 36 3.17 19.29 9.78
CA LEU A 36 2.96 20.16 10.93
C LEU A 36 3.98 19.91 12.05
N ILE A 37 4.41 18.65 12.21
CA ILE A 37 5.41 18.30 13.23
C ILE A 37 6.81 18.71 12.77
N ASN A 38 7.16 18.44 11.52
CA ASN A 38 8.45 18.82 10.96
C ASN A 38 8.37 19.04 9.44
N PRO A 39 8.36 20.31 8.98
CA PRO A 39 8.28 20.62 7.56
C PRO A 39 9.55 20.26 6.77
N LEU A 40 10.69 20.08 7.46
CA LEU A 40 11.96 19.73 6.82
C LEU A 40 11.98 18.32 6.21
N HIS A 41 11.02 17.47 6.54
CA HIS A 41 10.89 16.14 5.93
C HIS A 41 10.71 16.19 4.40
N LEU A 42 10.16 17.29 3.84
CA LEU A 42 10.05 17.48 2.39
C LEU A 42 11.41 17.62 1.69
N CYS A 43 12.40 18.19 2.39
CA CYS A 43 13.64 18.64 1.77
C CYS A 43 14.80 17.63 1.78
N GLY A 44 14.59 16.36 2.18
CA GLY A 44 15.70 15.41 2.16
C GLY A 44 15.46 14.07 2.87
N ASP A 45 14.30 13.86 3.43
CA ASP A 45 13.98 12.58 4.09
C ASP A 45 13.42 11.57 3.09
N LEU A 46 14.31 10.81 2.44
CA LEU A 46 13.93 9.73 1.53
C LEU A 46 12.95 8.73 2.18
N SER A 47 13.16 8.44 3.46
CA SER A 47 12.28 7.54 4.21
C SER A 47 10.86 8.09 4.35
N TRP A 48 10.72 9.43 4.38
CA TRP A 48 9.44 10.11 4.37
C TRP A 48 8.73 9.89 3.02
N TRP A 49 9.41 10.16 1.91
CA TRP A 49 8.87 9.99 0.56
C TRP A 49 8.47 8.54 0.26
N LEU A 50 9.31 7.57 0.65
CA LEU A 50 9.01 6.14 0.46
C LEU A 50 7.79 5.69 1.29
N SER A 51 7.69 6.15 2.55
CA SER A 51 6.57 5.79 3.43
C SER A 51 5.25 6.34 2.90
N TYR A 52 5.20 7.63 2.56
CA TYR A 52 3.97 8.25 2.06
C TYR A 52 3.63 7.83 0.64
N GLY A 53 4.62 7.57 -0.20
CA GLY A 53 4.43 6.94 -1.51
C GLY A 53 3.81 5.55 -1.40
N ALA A 54 4.26 4.74 -0.45
CA ALA A 54 3.67 3.43 -0.16
C ALA A 54 2.24 3.55 0.39
N PHE A 55 1.97 4.46 1.35
CA PHE A 55 0.61 4.71 1.85
C PHE A 55 -0.34 5.17 0.74
N PHE A 56 0.10 6.11 -0.09
CA PHE A 56 -0.67 6.56 -1.24
C PHE A 56 -0.97 5.39 -2.20
N SER A 57 0.03 4.57 -2.48
CA SER A 57 -0.13 3.42 -3.36
C SER A 57 -1.19 2.45 -2.83
N VAL A 58 -1.09 2.04 -1.58
CA VAL A 58 -1.98 1.04 -0.99
C VAL A 58 -3.40 1.58 -0.78
N LEU A 59 -3.53 2.84 -0.33
CA LEU A 59 -4.84 3.41 0.03
C LEU A 59 -5.59 4.04 -1.16
N VAL A 60 -4.88 4.46 -2.20
CA VAL A 60 -5.47 5.18 -3.34
C VAL A 60 -5.22 4.47 -4.66
N ALA A 61 -3.95 4.19 -4.99
CA ALA A 61 -3.58 3.67 -6.29
C ALA A 61 -4.07 2.23 -6.51
N VAL A 62 -3.84 1.34 -5.55
CA VAL A 62 -4.25 -0.07 -5.66
C VAL A 62 -5.77 -0.22 -5.82
N PRO A 63 -6.63 0.38 -4.99
CA PRO A 63 -8.07 0.33 -5.20
C PRO A 63 -8.50 0.92 -6.54
N ALA A 64 -7.94 2.07 -6.95
CA ALA A 64 -8.27 2.71 -8.21
C ALA A 64 -7.95 1.82 -9.42
N VAL A 65 -6.80 1.15 -9.41
CA VAL A 65 -6.39 0.21 -10.47
C VAL A 65 -7.24 -1.06 -10.42
N GLN A 66 -7.53 -1.59 -9.24
CA GLN A 66 -8.35 -2.78 -9.06
C GLN A 66 -9.75 -2.57 -9.61
N ASP A 67 -10.42 -1.48 -9.21
CA ASP A 67 -11.77 -1.15 -9.66
C ASP A 67 -11.82 -0.88 -11.18
N TYR A 68 -10.76 -0.26 -11.72
CA TYR A 68 -10.67 0.01 -13.15
C TYR A 68 -10.49 -1.25 -13.98
N LEU A 69 -9.63 -2.19 -13.58
CA LEU A 69 -9.29 -3.39 -14.35
C LEU A 69 -10.32 -4.52 -14.16
N PHE A 70 -10.84 -4.67 -12.95
CA PHE A 70 -11.64 -5.83 -12.56
C PHE A 70 -13.08 -5.47 -12.19
N GLY A 71 -13.37 -4.18 -11.94
CA GLY A 71 -14.70 -3.73 -11.53
C GLY A 71 -15.19 -4.43 -10.28
N ASP A 72 -16.40 -4.96 -10.29
CA ASP A 72 -17.02 -5.65 -9.15
C ASP A 72 -16.53 -7.11 -8.94
N LYS A 73 -15.60 -7.60 -9.79
CA LYS A 73 -15.07 -8.96 -9.63
C LYS A 73 -14.13 -9.03 -8.42
N LYS A 74 -14.48 -9.88 -7.46
CA LYS A 74 -13.58 -10.18 -6.33
C LYS A 74 -12.37 -10.96 -6.83
N LEU A 75 -11.21 -10.34 -6.70
CA LEU A 75 -9.94 -11.00 -6.96
C LEU A 75 -9.61 -12.00 -5.84
N ASN A 76 -8.93 -13.08 -6.19
CA ASN A 76 -8.32 -13.95 -5.19
C ASN A 76 -7.25 -13.17 -4.39
N SER A 77 -7.03 -13.56 -3.13
CA SER A 77 -6.05 -12.90 -2.25
C SER A 77 -4.65 -12.81 -2.88
N ILE A 78 -4.23 -13.83 -3.63
CA ILE A 78 -2.94 -13.84 -4.33
C ILE A 78 -2.92 -12.79 -5.46
N SER A 79 -4.00 -12.70 -6.25
CA SER A 79 -4.09 -11.72 -7.34
C SER A 79 -4.13 -10.28 -6.83
N GLN A 80 -4.79 -10.05 -5.69
CA GLN A 80 -4.78 -8.74 -5.00
C GLN A 80 -3.38 -8.38 -4.52
N LEU A 81 -2.66 -9.34 -3.94
CA LEU A 81 -1.29 -9.13 -3.47
C LEU A 81 -0.34 -8.81 -4.64
N LEU A 82 -0.44 -9.57 -5.74
CA LEU A 82 0.34 -9.32 -6.96
C LEU A 82 0.07 -7.92 -7.52
N LEU A 83 -1.21 -7.55 -7.64
CA LEU A 83 -1.61 -6.22 -8.10
C LEU A 83 -1.03 -5.13 -7.20
N ALA A 84 -1.16 -5.29 -5.88
CA ALA A 84 -0.64 -4.32 -4.92
C ALA A 84 0.88 -4.16 -5.05
N VAL A 85 1.64 -5.27 -5.14
CA VAL A 85 3.09 -5.22 -5.30
C VAL A 85 3.50 -4.47 -6.56
N VAL A 86 2.84 -4.73 -7.70
CA VAL A 86 3.14 -4.07 -8.97
C VAL A 86 2.80 -2.57 -8.90
N VAL A 87 1.63 -2.22 -8.39
CA VAL A 87 1.20 -0.81 -8.29
C VAL A 87 2.09 -0.02 -7.34
N VAL A 88 2.41 -0.58 -6.17
CA VAL A 88 3.34 0.05 -5.22
C VAL A 88 4.70 0.27 -5.86
N GLN A 89 5.23 -0.73 -6.57
CA GLN A 89 6.50 -0.61 -7.26
C GLN A 89 6.49 0.52 -8.32
N MET A 90 5.42 0.63 -9.09
CA MET A 90 5.25 1.68 -10.10
C MET A 90 5.26 3.10 -9.50
N VAL A 91 4.64 3.29 -8.34
CA VAL A 91 4.57 4.60 -7.66
C VAL A 91 5.88 4.93 -6.93
N VAL A 92 6.53 3.93 -6.34
CA VAL A 92 7.76 4.11 -5.54
C VAL A 92 9.02 4.14 -6.42
N ALA A 93 8.99 3.50 -7.59
CA ALA A 93 10.13 3.41 -8.50
C ALA A 93 10.80 4.76 -8.85
N PRO A 94 10.07 5.83 -9.20
CA PRO A 94 10.70 7.11 -9.49
C PRO A 94 11.44 7.70 -8.28
N ILE A 95 10.94 7.49 -7.07
CA ILE A 95 11.60 7.94 -5.83
C ILE A 95 12.93 7.20 -5.65
N LEU A 96 12.94 5.89 -5.88
CA LEU A 96 14.15 5.06 -5.80
C LEU A 96 15.17 5.46 -6.89
N LEU A 97 14.69 5.72 -8.11
CA LEU A 97 15.56 6.16 -9.21
C LEU A 97 16.23 7.51 -8.94
N ILE A 98 15.50 8.48 -8.40
CA ILE A 98 16.06 9.78 -8.01
C ILE A 98 17.13 9.61 -6.93
N SER A 99 16.91 8.70 -5.98
CA SER A 99 17.74 8.57 -4.78
C SER A 99 18.95 7.67 -4.98
N PHE A 100 18.80 6.59 -5.73
CA PHE A 100 19.83 5.55 -5.88
C PHE A 100 20.37 5.41 -7.32
N GLY A 101 19.65 5.96 -8.32
CA GLY A 101 20.02 5.78 -9.74
C GLY A 101 19.80 4.34 -10.27
N GLU A 102 19.26 3.48 -9.45
CA GLU A 102 19.10 2.05 -9.75
C GLU A 102 17.66 1.58 -9.45
N LEU A 103 17.14 0.71 -10.29
CA LEU A 103 15.85 0.05 -10.08
C LEU A 103 16.06 -1.46 -9.97
N SER A 104 15.52 -2.04 -8.91
CA SER A 104 15.52 -3.50 -8.77
C SER A 104 14.32 -4.10 -9.48
N LEU A 105 14.59 -4.90 -10.51
CA LEU A 105 13.55 -5.71 -11.19
C LEU A 105 13.07 -6.88 -10.34
N ILE A 106 13.90 -7.32 -9.40
CA ILE A 106 13.60 -8.44 -8.51
C ILE A 106 12.82 -7.99 -7.27
N ALA A 107 12.76 -6.67 -7.00
CA ALA A 107 12.02 -6.13 -5.86
C ALA A 107 10.55 -6.57 -5.80
N PRO A 108 9.75 -6.58 -6.89
CA PRO A 108 8.39 -7.09 -6.84
C PRO A 108 8.32 -8.56 -6.41
N LEU A 109 9.25 -9.38 -6.91
CA LEU A 109 9.30 -10.81 -6.56
C LEU A 109 9.73 -11.02 -5.10
N SER A 110 10.75 -10.28 -4.64
CA SER A 110 11.16 -10.33 -3.23
C SER A 110 10.05 -9.86 -2.30
N ASN A 111 9.34 -8.78 -2.64
CA ASN A 111 8.21 -8.30 -1.86
C ASN A 111 7.09 -9.35 -1.79
N LEU A 112 6.78 -10.03 -2.89
CA LEU A 112 5.78 -11.10 -2.91
C LEU A 112 6.14 -12.26 -1.99
N LEU A 113 7.42 -12.64 -1.97
CA LEU A 113 7.91 -13.77 -1.18
C LEU A 113 8.15 -13.42 0.30
N VAL A 114 8.47 -12.17 0.60
CA VAL A 114 8.89 -11.74 1.94
C VAL A 114 7.76 -11.05 2.72
N VAL A 115 6.99 -10.17 2.09
CA VAL A 115 6.00 -9.33 2.78
C VAL A 115 4.95 -10.11 3.58
N PRO A 116 4.36 -11.23 3.07
CA PRO A 116 3.40 -12.00 3.85
C PRO A 116 4.00 -12.56 5.14
N PHE A 117 5.26 -12.97 5.08
CA PHE A 117 5.98 -13.54 6.21
C PHE A 117 6.49 -12.48 7.20
N LEU A 118 6.72 -11.24 6.74
CA LEU A 118 7.07 -10.13 7.63
C LEU A 118 5.99 -9.85 8.68
N VAL A 119 4.72 -9.90 8.28
CA VAL A 119 3.60 -9.71 9.21
C VAL A 119 3.60 -10.80 10.27
N MET A 120 3.80 -12.06 9.87
CA MET A 120 3.88 -13.20 10.78
C MET A 120 5.09 -13.08 11.71
N LEU A 121 6.24 -12.65 11.18
CA LEU A 121 7.45 -12.41 11.95
C LEU A 121 7.26 -11.33 13.01
N MET A 122 6.58 -10.23 12.67
CA MET A 122 6.29 -9.15 13.62
C MET A 122 5.37 -9.62 14.76
N TRP A 123 4.35 -10.44 14.46
CA TRP A 123 3.48 -11.03 15.48
C TRP A 123 4.24 -11.98 16.40
N LEU A 124 5.06 -12.88 15.84
CA LEU A 124 5.88 -13.81 16.63
C LEU A 124 6.89 -13.06 17.50
N ALA A 125 7.56 -12.03 16.96
CA ALA A 125 8.48 -11.21 17.72
C ALA A 125 7.78 -10.48 18.89
N GLY A 126 6.58 -9.94 18.64
CA GLY A 126 5.76 -9.33 19.68
C GLY A 126 5.37 -10.32 20.78
N LEU A 127 4.99 -11.53 20.43
CA LEU A 127 4.68 -12.59 21.40
C LEU A 127 5.90 -12.99 22.23
N VAL A 128 7.06 -13.15 21.59
CA VAL A 128 8.31 -13.45 22.33
C VAL A 128 8.64 -12.38 23.34
N ILE A 129 8.45 -11.10 23.01
CA ILE A 129 8.68 -9.97 23.92
C ILE A 129 7.69 -10.01 25.11
N VAL A 130 6.40 -10.25 24.83
CA VAL A 130 5.36 -10.30 25.88
C VAL A 130 5.59 -11.45 26.86
N PHE A 131 6.06 -12.60 26.37
CA PHE A 131 6.34 -13.78 27.19
C PHE A 131 7.80 -13.95 27.58
N ALA A 132 8.62 -12.89 27.48
CA ALA A 132 10.05 -12.94 27.77
C ALA A 132 10.37 -13.41 29.20
N ASP A 133 9.51 -13.07 30.18
CA ASP A 133 9.68 -13.47 31.58
C ASP A 133 9.34 -14.96 31.83
N LEU A 134 8.61 -15.60 30.91
CA LEU A 134 8.26 -17.01 30.96
C LEU A 134 9.25 -17.80 30.07
N ALA A 135 10.43 -18.07 30.60
CA ALA A 135 11.55 -18.67 29.85
C ALA A 135 11.16 -19.86 28.94
N PRO A 136 10.41 -20.89 29.40
CA PRO A 136 10.07 -22.04 28.53
C PRO A 136 9.17 -21.65 27.38
N LEU A 137 8.24 -20.70 27.57
CA LEU A 137 7.30 -20.27 26.53
C LEU A 137 7.99 -19.32 25.53
N ALA A 138 8.84 -18.43 26.02
CA ALA A 138 9.64 -17.57 25.17
C ALA A 138 10.57 -18.38 24.25
N TRP A 139 11.18 -19.42 24.77
CA TRP A 139 12.04 -20.34 24.00
C TRP A 139 11.28 -21.09 22.92
N LEU A 140 10.08 -21.58 23.24
CA LEU A 140 9.20 -22.26 22.28
C LEU A 140 8.79 -21.33 21.13
N LEU A 141 8.49 -20.06 21.41
CA LEU A 141 8.09 -19.06 20.42
C LEU A 141 9.30 -18.51 19.63
N ALA A 142 10.49 -18.49 20.23
CA ALA A 142 11.72 -18.04 19.57
C ALA A 142 12.14 -18.97 18.42
N TYR A 143 11.87 -20.28 18.53
CA TYR A 143 12.23 -21.24 17.48
C TYR A 143 11.55 -20.96 16.14
N PRO A 144 10.21 -20.82 16.02
CA PRO A 144 9.56 -20.47 14.78
C PRO A 144 9.93 -19.04 14.30
N LEU A 145 10.20 -18.11 15.21
CA LEU A 145 10.70 -16.78 14.86
C LEU A 145 12.07 -16.86 14.17
N GLN A 146 12.97 -17.66 14.70
CA GLN A 146 14.30 -17.88 14.13
C GLN A 146 14.22 -18.56 12.75
N LEU A 147 13.37 -19.58 12.60
CA LEU A 147 13.16 -20.28 11.33
C LEU A 147 12.64 -19.32 10.26
N LEU A 148 11.67 -18.47 10.62
CA LEU A 148 11.08 -17.50 9.70
C LEU A 148 12.08 -16.41 9.30
N SER A 149 12.89 -15.95 10.25
CA SER A 149 13.99 -15.01 9.99
C SER A 149 15.02 -15.61 9.03
N TYR A 150 15.39 -16.87 9.25
CA TYR A 150 16.31 -17.58 8.37
C TYR A 150 15.74 -17.75 6.95
N TYR A 151 14.44 -18.08 6.83
CA TYR A 151 13.77 -18.15 5.54
C TYR A 151 13.87 -16.81 4.79
N ILE A 152 13.50 -15.71 5.44
CA ILE A 152 13.52 -14.36 4.82
C ILE A 152 14.93 -14.00 4.36
N LEU A 153 15.94 -14.22 5.22
CA LEU A 153 17.34 -13.95 4.88
C LEU A 153 17.82 -14.82 3.71
N SER A 154 17.46 -16.10 3.70
CA SER A 154 17.83 -17.03 2.61
C SER A 154 17.20 -16.62 1.29
N VAL A 155 15.93 -16.23 1.28
CA VAL A 155 15.25 -15.72 0.08
C VAL A 155 15.93 -14.43 -0.43
N MET A 156 16.26 -13.50 0.47
CA MET A 156 16.94 -12.26 0.08
C MET A 156 18.35 -12.53 -0.48
N GLN A 157 19.13 -13.41 0.16
CA GLN A 157 20.45 -13.80 -0.33
C GLN A 157 20.39 -14.49 -1.68
N PHE A 158 19.43 -15.42 -1.86
CA PHE A 158 19.22 -16.10 -3.13
C PHE A 158 18.87 -15.11 -4.26
N LEU A 159 17.95 -14.20 -4.01
CA LEU A 159 17.54 -13.19 -4.98
C LEU A 159 18.66 -12.17 -5.29
N ALA A 160 19.53 -11.88 -4.32
CA ALA A 160 20.67 -10.99 -4.52
C ALA A 160 21.77 -11.55 -5.44
N GLN A 161 21.80 -12.89 -5.64
CA GLN A 161 22.77 -13.54 -6.51
C GLN A 161 22.45 -13.37 -8.00
N PHE A 162 21.26 -12.91 -8.37
CA PHE A 162 20.91 -12.72 -9.77
C PHE A 162 21.65 -11.51 -10.37
N PRO A 163 22.51 -11.71 -11.39
CA PRO A 163 23.41 -10.67 -11.91
C PRO A 163 22.70 -9.49 -12.58
N ARG A 164 21.39 -9.59 -12.86
CA ARG A 164 20.56 -8.52 -13.45
C ARG A 164 19.48 -8.04 -12.47
N ALA A 165 19.68 -8.25 -11.17
CA ALA A 165 18.76 -7.80 -10.12
C ALA A 165 18.56 -6.29 -10.12
N LEU A 166 19.61 -5.54 -10.48
CA LEU A 166 19.65 -4.09 -10.53
C LEU A 166 19.88 -3.61 -11.95
N ILE A 167 18.98 -2.76 -12.44
CA ILE A 167 19.18 -2.03 -13.70
C ILE A 167 19.58 -0.60 -13.34
N LYS A 168 20.76 -0.20 -13.77
CA LYS A 168 21.19 1.20 -13.76
C LYS A 168 20.50 1.93 -14.90
N LEU A 169 19.53 2.75 -14.58
CA LEU A 169 18.84 3.58 -15.54
C LEU A 169 19.36 5.01 -15.39
N ASN A 170 20.22 5.41 -16.31
CA ASN A 170 20.66 6.81 -16.40
C ASN A 170 19.53 7.67 -16.99
N LEU A 171 18.42 7.79 -16.23
CA LEU A 171 17.32 8.65 -16.62
C LEU A 171 17.66 10.10 -16.26
N THR A 172 17.39 10.99 -17.19
CA THR A 172 17.51 12.43 -16.95
C THR A 172 16.37 12.89 -16.03
N ASN A 173 16.62 13.89 -15.18
CA ASN A 173 15.65 14.39 -14.20
C ASN A 173 14.27 14.70 -14.81
N TRP A 174 14.20 15.17 -16.06
CA TRP A 174 12.93 15.44 -16.73
C TRP A 174 12.14 14.15 -17.07
N GLN A 175 12.82 13.05 -17.39
CA GLN A 175 12.19 11.75 -17.67
C GLN A 175 11.57 11.16 -16.40
N ILE A 176 12.24 11.30 -15.27
CA ILE A 176 11.73 10.88 -13.98
C ILE A 176 10.53 11.77 -13.59
N GLY A 177 10.62 13.07 -13.79
CA GLY A 177 9.50 14.00 -13.60
C GLY A 177 8.31 13.64 -14.49
N ALA A 178 8.54 13.32 -15.76
CA ALA A 178 7.48 12.87 -16.67
C ALA A 178 6.82 11.56 -16.17
N TRP A 179 7.60 10.62 -15.64
CA TRP A 179 7.05 9.38 -15.04
C TRP A 179 6.14 9.66 -13.85
N VAL A 180 6.58 10.51 -12.92
CA VAL A 180 5.77 10.90 -11.74
C VAL A 180 4.48 11.58 -12.17
N VAL A 181 4.54 12.51 -13.12
CA VAL A 181 3.34 13.19 -13.65
C VAL A 181 2.42 12.19 -14.33
N LEU A 182 2.94 11.32 -15.19
CA LEU A 182 2.15 10.34 -15.93
C LEU A 182 1.47 9.34 -15.00
N THR A 183 2.17 8.80 -14.02
CA THR A 183 1.58 7.87 -13.03
C THR A 183 0.51 8.56 -12.17
N SER A 184 0.77 9.81 -11.74
CA SER A 184 -0.18 10.59 -10.94
C SER A 184 -1.45 10.93 -11.75
N VAL A 185 -1.30 11.33 -13.01
CA VAL A 185 -2.42 11.63 -13.92
C VAL A 185 -3.22 10.36 -14.22
N LEU A 186 -2.56 9.24 -14.47
CA LEU A 186 -3.25 7.95 -14.71
C LEU A 186 -4.08 7.53 -13.49
N ILE A 187 -3.51 7.60 -12.29
CA ILE A 187 -4.19 7.24 -11.05
C ILE A 187 -5.38 8.19 -10.80
N ALA A 188 -5.19 9.50 -10.98
CA ALA A 188 -6.24 10.50 -10.83
C ALA A 188 -7.36 10.27 -11.84
N TRP A 189 -7.04 9.98 -13.09
CA TRP A 189 -8.01 9.69 -14.15
C TRP A 189 -8.80 8.40 -13.87
N MET A 190 -8.11 7.33 -13.43
CA MET A 190 -8.77 6.07 -13.05
C MET A 190 -9.70 6.27 -11.86
N SER A 191 -9.25 6.98 -10.82
CA SER A 191 -10.06 7.31 -9.65
C SER A 191 -11.29 8.16 -10.01
N TYR A 192 -11.13 9.14 -10.91
CA TYR A 192 -12.23 9.98 -11.38
C TYR A 192 -13.26 9.17 -12.18
N LYS A 193 -12.80 8.29 -13.05
CA LYS A 193 -13.68 7.43 -13.86
C LYS A 193 -14.47 6.47 -12.96
N ASN A 194 -13.83 5.85 -11.97
CA ASN A 194 -14.49 4.98 -11.01
C ASN A 194 -15.55 5.73 -10.19
N TRP A 195 -15.22 6.93 -9.69
CA TRP A 195 -16.18 7.76 -8.98
C TRP A 195 -17.40 8.11 -9.84
N ARG A 196 -17.20 8.43 -11.11
CA ARG A 196 -18.31 8.68 -12.06
C ARG A 196 -19.20 7.45 -12.25
N LEU A 197 -18.60 6.27 -12.38
CA LEU A 197 -19.35 5.02 -12.55
C LEU A 197 -20.18 4.68 -11.30
N GLU A 198 -19.65 4.90 -10.11
CA GLU A 198 -20.39 4.73 -8.86
C GLU A 198 -21.59 5.69 -8.78
N GLN A 199 -21.43 6.95 -9.16
CA GLN A 199 -22.52 7.93 -9.18
C GLN A 199 -23.65 7.51 -10.14
N ILE A 200 -23.31 6.99 -11.31
CA ILE A 200 -24.29 6.50 -12.29
C ILE A 200 -25.04 5.27 -11.73
N LYS A 201 -24.32 4.29 -11.15
CA LYS A 201 -24.93 3.12 -10.51
C LYS A 201 -25.89 3.54 -9.38
N HIS A 202 -25.48 4.47 -8.54
CA HIS A 202 -26.29 4.97 -7.42
C HIS A 202 -27.55 5.67 -7.89
N SER A 203 -27.47 6.50 -8.92
CA SER A 203 -28.65 7.18 -9.50
C SER A 203 -29.62 6.20 -10.16
N GLN A 204 -29.12 5.17 -10.85
CA GLN A 204 -29.95 4.12 -11.41
C GLN A 204 -30.68 3.29 -10.34
N LEU A 205 -29.99 2.98 -9.25
CA LEU A 205 -30.58 2.25 -8.12
C LEU A 205 -31.70 3.05 -7.47
N ILE A 206 -31.52 4.34 -7.26
CA ILE A 206 -32.57 5.24 -6.72
C ILE A 206 -33.76 5.28 -7.67
N ALA A 207 -33.54 5.43 -8.98
CA ALA A 207 -34.61 5.45 -9.96
C ALA A 207 -35.42 4.14 -9.96
N GLN A 208 -34.77 2.98 -9.86
CA GLN A 208 -35.44 1.68 -9.74
C GLN A 208 -36.28 1.54 -8.46
N LEU A 209 -35.75 2.02 -7.32
CA LEU A 209 -36.49 1.99 -6.04
C LEU A 209 -37.71 2.91 -6.08
N THR A 210 -37.59 4.08 -6.69
CA THR A 210 -38.70 5.03 -6.84
C THR A 210 -39.82 4.46 -7.73
N THR A 211 -39.47 3.82 -8.84
CA THR A 211 -40.46 3.18 -9.71
C THR A 211 -41.17 2.00 -9.03
N LYS A 212 -40.44 1.23 -8.20
CA LYS A 212 -41.02 0.11 -7.46
C LYS A 212 -41.99 0.56 -6.37
N THR A 213 -41.67 1.64 -5.65
CA THR A 213 -42.56 2.23 -4.63
C THR A 213 -43.83 2.82 -5.28
N THR A 214 -43.72 3.49 -6.41
CA THR A 214 -44.87 4.05 -7.13
C THR A 214 -45.83 2.97 -7.67
N ASN A 215 -45.29 1.82 -8.10
CA ASN A 215 -46.12 0.69 -8.52
C ASN A 215 -46.80 -0.04 -7.34
N SER A 216 -46.15 -0.12 -6.19
CA SER A 216 -46.72 -0.72 -4.98
C SER A 216 -47.85 0.12 -4.33
N SER A 217 -47.86 1.43 -4.58
CA SER A 217 -48.90 2.34 -4.06
C SER A 217 -50.15 2.41 -4.95
N LYS A 218 -50.16 1.73 -6.11
CA LYS A 218 -51.30 1.69 -7.04
C LYS A 218 -52.11 0.40 -6.97
N ILE A 219 -51.73 -0.55 -6.10
CA ILE A 219 -52.44 -1.77 -5.77
C ILE A 219 -53.11 -1.59 -4.42
#